data_968c262879846167b1b9d3556caa25a2
#
_entry.id   968c262879846167b1b9d3556caa25a2
#
_cell.length_a   1.000
_cell.length_b   1.000
_cell.length_c   1.000
_cell.angle_alpha   90.00
_cell.angle_beta   90.00
_cell.angle_gamma   90.00
#
_symmetry.space_group_name_H-M   'P 1'
#
loop_
_entity.id
_entity.type
_entity.pdbx_description
1 polymer ?
#
loop_
_entity_poly.entity_id
_entity_poly.type
_entity_poly.pdbx_seq_one_letter_code
_entity_poly.pdbx_strand_id
1 'polypeptide(L)'
;MKYRNAKRTAEGNIDCEIEHETLGWIPFTCSPSDTGAQFDVAALYAAMDADPATAPHVPPSEAEVLAAASAEARSLRASLLARHVDAFVMNALRWADLTAEQQGEIAAYRRALLDITDQPGFPTNIAWPEVPAFAQ
;
A
#
# COMPACT_ATOMS: atom_id res chain seq x y z
N MET A 1 -24.16 -10.23 21.02
CA MET A 1 -22.71 -9.93 21.11
C MET A 1 -22.53 -8.45 21.35
N LYS A 2 -21.60 -8.01 22.22
CA LYS A 2 -21.31 -6.59 22.40
C LYS A 2 -20.29 -6.15 21.35
N TYR A 3 -20.43 -4.89 20.87
CA TYR A 3 -19.53 -4.26 19.94
C TYR A 3 -19.24 -2.81 20.33
N ARG A 4 -18.17 -2.25 19.79
CA ARG A 4 -17.81 -0.84 19.91
C ARG A 4 -17.00 -0.39 18.70
N ASN A 5 -16.83 0.93 18.54
CA ASN A 5 -16.03 1.54 17.46
C ASN A 5 -16.48 1.14 16.05
N ALA A 6 -17.79 0.91 15.87
CA ALA A 6 -18.36 0.51 14.59
C ALA A 6 -18.21 1.63 13.54
N LYS A 7 -17.65 1.27 12.36
CA LYS A 7 -17.41 2.19 11.24
C LYS A 7 -17.70 1.49 9.91
N ARG A 8 -18.48 2.14 9.04
CA ARG A 8 -18.75 1.62 7.69
C ARG A 8 -17.51 1.68 6.81
N THR A 9 -17.32 0.65 5.99
CA THR A 9 -16.27 0.58 4.96
C THR A 9 -16.83 0.96 3.59
N ALA A 10 -15.94 1.17 2.62
CA ALA A 10 -16.34 1.47 1.23
C ALA A 10 -17.09 0.31 0.57
N GLU A 11 -16.80 -0.93 0.98
CA GLU A 11 -17.38 -2.17 0.45
C GLU A 11 -18.74 -2.50 1.07
N GLY A 12 -19.25 -1.65 1.97
CA GLY A 12 -20.53 -1.86 2.65
C GLY A 12 -20.44 -2.80 3.86
N ASN A 13 -19.24 -3.16 4.29
CA ASN A 13 -19.01 -3.88 5.56
C ASN A 13 -18.96 -2.88 6.73
N ILE A 14 -18.94 -3.40 7.96
CA ILE A 14 -18.75 -2.60 9.17
C ILE A 14 -17.56 -3.16 9.95
N ASP A 15 -16.50 -2.36 10.06
CA ASP A 15 -15.39 -2.63 10.97
C ASP A 15 -15.78 -2.24 12.38
N CYS A 16 -15.49 -3.10 13.35
CA CYS A 16 -15.79 -2.88 14.76
C CYS A 16 -14.80 -3.66 15.66
N GLU A 17 -14.93 -3.49 16.94
CA GLU A 17 -14.38 -4.41 17.94
C GLU A 17 -15.52 -5.17 18.60
N ILE A 18 -15.37 -6.48 18.75
CA ILE A 18 -16.33 -7.36 19.44
C ILE A 18 -15.74 -7.87 20.74
N GLU A 19 -16.59 -8.05 21.75
CA GLU A 19 -16.21 -8.62 23.05
C GLU A 19 -16.16 -10.16 22.95
N HIS A 20 -14.94 -10.69 22.88
CA HIS A 20 -14.69 -12.13 22.90
C HIS A 20 -14.51 -12.62 24.33
N GLU A 21 -15.10 -13.75 24.69
CA GLU A 21 -15.16 -14.26 26.09
C GLU A 21 -13.77 -14.44 26.73
N THR A 22 -12.78 -14.86 25.97
CA THR A 22 -11.42 -15.16 26.49
C THR A 22 -10.37 -14.15 26.07
N LEU A 23 -10.55 -13.46 24.92
CA LEU A 23 -9.55 -12.55 24.35
C LEU A 23 -9.87 -11.07 24.59
N GLY A 24 -11.01 -10.76 25.20
CA GLY A 24 -11.47 -9.39 25.39
C GLY A 24 -11.91 -8.75 24.07
N TRP A 25 -11.61 -7.48 23.88
CA TRP A 25 -11.99 -6.75 22.67
C TRP A 25 -11.04 -7.09 21.52
N ILE A 26 -11.59 -7.65 20.45
CA ILE A 26 -10.83 -8.01 19.24
C ILE A 26 -11.40 -7.30 18.02
N PRO A 27 -10.56 -6.88 17.04
CA PRO A 27 -11.02 -6.30 15.79
C PRO A 27 -11.80 -7.33 14.97
N PHE A 28 -12.89 -6.89 14.34
CA PHE A 28 -13.74 -7.72 13.51
C PHE A 28 -14.34 -6.89 12.36
N THR A 29 -14.28 -7.43 11.14
CA THR A 29 -14.98 -6.86 9.99
C THR A 29 -16.27 -7.64 9.77
N CYS A 30 -17.39 -7.00 10.00
CA CYS A 30 -18.72 -7.59 9.84
C CYS A 30 -19.22 -7.43 8.41
N SER A 31 -19.37 -8.54 7.70
CA SER A 31 -19.99 -8.58 6.38
C SER A 31 -21.38 -9.20 6.46
N PRO A 32 -22.42 -8.63 5.83
CA PRO A 32 -23.76 -9.20 5.87
C PRO A 32 -23.86 -10.57 5.20
N SER A 33 -22.87 -10.96 4.40
CA SER A 33 -22.81 -12.25 3.71
C SER A 33 -21.91 -13.28 4.41
N ASP A 34 -21.31 -12.95 5.55
CA ASP A 34 -20.42 -13.89 6.26
C ASP A 34 -21.24 -14.96 6.98
N THR A 35 -20.98 -16.21 6.62
CA THR A 35 -21.60 -17.41 7.21
C THR A 35 -20.58 -18.29 7.95
N GLY A 36 -19.33 -17.87 8.07
CA GLY A 36 -18.24 -18.68 8.63
C GLY A 36 -18.04 -18.51 10.14
N ALA A 37 -18.63 -17.52 10.77
CA ALA A 37 -18.47 -17.24 12.17
C ALA A 37 -19.33 -18.17 13.05
N GLN A 38 -18.90 -18.38 14.31
CA GLN A 38 -19.61 -19.19 15.30
C GLN A 38 -20.81 -18.47 15.95
N PHE A 39 -21.15 -17.27 15.48
CA PHE A 39 -22.24 -16.44 15.97
C PHE A 39 -23.00 -15.81 14.78
N ASP A 40 -24.19 -15.28 15.04
CA ASP A 40 -25.02 -14.66 14.02
C ASP A 40 -24.46 -13.27 13.60
N VAL A 41 -23.64 -13.30 12.53
CA VAL A 41 -23.03 -12.10 11.95
C VAL A 41 -24.08 -11.21 11.31
N ALA A 42 -25.13 -11.77 10.71
CA ALA A 42 -26.18 -10.98 10.06
C ALA A 42 -26.98 -10.17 11.10
N ALA A 43 -27.29 -10.76 12.25
CA ALA A 43 -27.94 -10.04 13.33
C ALA A 43 -27.02 -8.96 13.93
N LEU A 44 -25.72 -9.23 14.06
CA LEU A 44 -24.75 -8.23 14.52
C LEU A 44 -24.63 -7.07 13.52
N TYR A 45 -24.54 -7.38 12.22
CA TYR A 45 -24.52 -6.38 11.16
C TYR A 45 -25.77 -5.49 11.22
N ALA A 46 -26.96 -6.08 11.28
CA ALA A 46 -28.23 -5.34 11.33
C ALA A 46 -28.31 -4.41 12.55
N ALA A 47 -27.81 -4.87 13.70
CA ALA A 47 -27.76 -4.06 14.91
C ALA A 47 -26.84 -2.84 14.75
N MET A 48 -25.64 -3.03 14.19
CA MET A 48 -24.70 -1.93 13.92
C MET A 48 -25.22 -0.99 12.80
N ASP A 49 -25.87 -1.57 11.77
CA ASP A 49 -26.40 -0.79 10.65
C ASP A 49 -27.53 0.16 11.11
N ALA A 50 -28.33 -0.26 12.08
CA ALA A 50 -29.38 0.55 12.69
C ALA A 50 -28.88 1.50 13.80
N ASP A 51 -27.65 1.33 14.27
CA ASP A 51 -27.10 2.13 15.36
C ASP A 51 -26.63 3.50 14.83
N PRO A 52 -27.21 4.62 15.29
CA PRO A 52 -26.78 5.95 14.90
C PRO A 52 -25.34 6.30 15.35
N ALA A 53 -24.77 5.55 16.28
CA ALA A 53 -23.38 5.70 16.71
C ALA A 53 -22.38 5.04 15.72
N THR A 54 -22.86 4.23 14.76
CA THR A 54 -22.00 3.67 13.72
C THR A 54 -21.49 4.77 12.79
N ALA A 55 -20.17 4.98 12.81
CA ALA A 55 -19.56 6.03 12.01
C ALA A 55 -19.74 5.78 10.50
N PRO A 56 -20.08 6.80 9.69
CA PRO A 56 -20.18 6.65 8.24
C PRO A 56 -18.81 6.37 7.62
N HIS A 57 -18.82 5.76 6.43
CA HIS A 57 -17.62 5.71 5.60
C HIS A 57 -17.23 7.13 5.16
N VAL A 58 -16.01 7.51 5.44
CA VAL A 58 -15.43 8.76 4.95
C VAL A 58 -14.35 8.38 3.92
N PRO A 59 -14.58 8.65 2.62
CA PRO A 59 -13.57 8.38 1.60
C PRO A 59 -12.31 9.23 1.87
N PRO A 60 -11.12 8.74 1.49
CA PRO A 60 -9.90 9.53 1.65
C PRO A 60 -10.02 10.83 0.84
N SER A 61 -9.52 11.91 1.41
CA SER A 61 -9.42 13.20 0.74
C SER A 61 -8.45 13.11 -0.46
N GLU A 62 -8.56 14.04 -1.40
CA GLU A 62 -7.64 14.13 -2.53
C GLU A 62 -6.17 14.24 -2.05
N ALA A 63 -5.92 14.99 -0.99
CA ALA A 63 -4.58 15.12 -0.39
C ALA A 63 -4.06 13.79 0.15
N GLU A 64 -4.91 12.97 0.80
CA GLU A 64 -4.52 11.65 1.30
C GLU A 64 -4.26 10.67 0.15
N VAL A 65 -5.06 10.72 -0.91
CA VAL A 65 -4.84 9.91 -2.13
C VAL A 65 -3.51 10.26 -2.78
N LEU A 66 -3.21 11.55 -2.96
CA LEU A 66 -1.94 12.00 -3.51
C LEU A 66 -0.74 11.66 -2.62
N ALA A 67 -0.90 11.76 -1.30
CA ALA A 67 0.14 11.37 -0.34
C ALA A 67 0.43 9.86 -0.41
N ALA A 68 -0.61 9.04 -0.50
CA ALA A 68 -0.47 7.58 -0.65
C ALA A 68 0.23 7.22 -1.96
N ALA A 69 -0.19 7.79 -3.09
CA ALA A 69 0.45 7.60 -4.39
C ALA A 69 1.93 8.02 -4.38
N SER A 70 2.24 9.14 -3.72
CA SER A 70 3.61 9.63 -3.56
C SER A 70 4.47 8.69 -2.72
N ALA A 71 3.92 8.10 -1.65
CA ALA A 71 4.61 7.13 -0.82
C ALA A 71 4.88 5.83 -1.59
N GLU A 72 3.89 5.34 -2.34
CA GLU A 72 4.02 4.16 -3.19
C GLU A 72 5.08 4.35 -4.28
N ALA A 73 5.06 5.48 -4.98
CA ALA A 73 6.06 5.80 -6.00
C ALA A 73 7.49 5.84 -5.42
N ARG A 74 7.67 6.42 -4.23
CA ARG A 74 8.98 6.43 -3.56
C ARG A 74 9.42 5.05 -3.12
N SER A 75 8.50 4.21 -2.65
CA SER A 75 8.78 2.82 -2.27
C SER A 75 9.23 1.99 -3.47
N LEU A 76 8.50 2.10 -4.61
CA LEU A 76 8.87 1.43 -5.84
C LEU A 76 10.25 1.91 -6.35
N ARG A 77 10.50 3.22 -6.36
CA ARG A 77 11.81 3.78 -6.70
C ARG A 77 12.93 3.18 -5.84
N ALA A 78 12.73 3.11 -4.52
CA ALA A 78 13.72 2.53 -3.61
C ALA A 78 14.00 1.06 -3.94
N SER A 79 12.97 0.28 -4.24
CA SER A 79 13.10 -1.12 -4.67
C SER A 79 13.87 -1.28 -5.98
N LEU A 80 13.60 -0.42 -6.96
CA LEU A 80 14.30 -0.42 -8.25
C LEU A 80 15.78 -0.02 -8.09
N LEU A 81 16.07 0.99 -7.26
CA LEU A 81 17.44 1.38 -6.93
C LEU A 81 18.20 0.23 -6.28
N ALA A 82 17.64 -0.38 -5.23
CA ALA A 82 18.26 -1.49 -4.53
C ALA A 82 18.55 -2.68 -5.46
N ARG A 83 17.58 -3.02 -6.30
CA ARG A 83 17.65 -4.21 -7.15
C ARG A 83 18.56 -4.04 -8.37
N HIS A 84 18.49 -2.89 -9.04
CA HIS A 84 19.10 -2.71 -10.37
C HIS A 84 20.28 -1.72 -10.39
N VAL A 85 20.53 -0.99 -9.30
CA VAL A 85 21.65 -0.07 -9.16
C VAL A 85 22.59 -0.53 -8.06
N ASP A 86 22.11 -0.61 -6.82
CA ASP A 86 22.95 -0.91 -5.65
C ASP A 86 23.56 -2.31 -5.73
N ALA A 87 22.84 -3.27 -6.34
CA ALA A 87 23.35 -4.62 -6.59
C ALA A 87 24.65 -4.64 -7.42
N PHE A 88 24.91 -3.61 -8.21
CA PHE A 88 26.16 -3.45 -8.97
C PHE A 88 27.15 -2.53 -8.26
N VAL A 89 26.69 -1.34 -7.85
CA VAL A 89 27.55 -0.28 -7.30
C VAL A 89 28.14 -0.65 -5.94
N MET A 90 27.39 -1.40 -5.12
CA MET A 90 27.82 -1.81 -3.79
C MET A 90 28.80 -2.99 -3.80
N ASN A 91 29.02 -3.64 -4.93
CA ASN A 91 29.97 -4.74 -5.10
C ASN A 91 31.07 -4.33 -6.08
N ALA A 92 32.27 -4.04 -5.56
CA ALA A 92 33.39 -3.55 -6.35
C ALA A 92 33.80 -4.50 -7.48
N LEU A 93 33.75 -5.82 -7.26
CA LEU A 93 34.06 -6.80 -8.30
C LEU A 93 33.04 -6.81 -9.40
N ARG A 94 31.76 -6.83 -9.04
CA ARG A 94 30.66 -6.80 -10.00
C ARG A 94 30.65 -5.50 -10.80
N TRP A 95 31.01 -4.38 -10.20
CA TRP A 95 31.14 -3.10 -10.88
C TRP A 95 32.32 -3.09 -11.86
N ALA A 96 33.45 -3.67 -11.47
CA ALA A 96 34.66 -3.77 -12.31
C ALA A 96 34.45 -4.70 -13.52
N ASP A 97 33.55 -5.67 -13.45
CA ASP A 97 33.22 -6.56 -14.57
C ASP A 97 32.36 -5.90 -15.64
N LEU A 98 31.75 -4.74 -15.34
CA LEU A 98 30.95 -3.98 -16.31
C LEU A 98 31.86 -3.18 -17.25
N THR A 99 31.45 -3.10 -18.51
CA THR A 99 32.08 -2.18 -19.48
C THR A 99 31.79 -0.72 -19.09
N ALA A 100 32.58 0.23 -19.59
CA ALA A 100 32.36 1.65 -19.35
C ALA A 100 30.98 2.13 -19.86
N GLU A 101 30.48 1.53 -20.94
CA GLU A 101 29.14 1.79 -21.48
C GLU A 101 28.06 1.30 -20.49
N GLN A 102 28.14 0.09 -20.00
CA GLN A 102 27.23 -0.48 -19.00
C GLN A 102 27.23 0.30 -17.69
N GLN A 103 28.39 0.77 -17.22
CA GLN A 103 28.50 1.65 -16.06
C GLN A 103 27.78 2.98 -16.32
N GLY A 104 27.90 3.54 -17.53
CA GLY A 104 27.17 4.73 -17.95
C GLY A 104 25.66 4.54 -17.98
N GLU A 105 25.19 3.39 -18.45
CA GLU A 105 23.75 3.05 -18.45
C GLU A 105 23.19 2.93 -17.02
N ILE A 106 23.90 2.31 -16.09
CA ILE A 106 23.50 2.25 -14.67
C ILE A 106 23.44 3.65 -14.07
N ALA A 107 24.41 4.52 -14.35
CA ALA A 107 24.43 5.89 -13.87
C ALA A 107 23.26 6.71 -14.42
N ALA A 108 22.94 6.57 -15.71
CA ALA A 108 21.80 7.21 -16.35
C ALA A 108 20.46 6.72 -15.77
N TYR A 109 20.30 5.40 -15.63
CA TYR A 109 19.11 4.79 -15.02
C TYR A 109 18.90 5.27 -13.57
N ARG A 110 19.96 5.28 -12.76
CA ARG A 110 19.91 5.83 -11.40
C ARG A 110 19.44 7.28 -11.40
N ARG A 111 20.00 8.12 -12.26
CA ARG A 111 19.61 9.53 -12.36
C ARG A 111 18.13 9.66 -12.71
N ALA A 112 17.67 8.95 -13.73
CA ALA A 112 16.27 8.96 -14.14
C ALA A 112 15.32 8.52 -13.01
N LEU A 113 15.70 7.50 -12.21
CA LEU A 113 14.93 7.11 -11.03
C LEU A 113 14.88 8.19 -9.95
N LEU A 114 15.98 8.92 -9.73
CA LEU A 114 15.99 10.01 -8.73
C LEU A 114 15.10 11.18 -9.19
N ASP A 115 15.07 11.46 -10.46
CA ASP A 115 14.36 12.61 -11.06
C ASP A 115 12.85 12.35 -11.27
N ILE A 116 12.32 11.15 -10.92
CA ILE A 116 10.87 10.86 -11.08
C ILE A 116 9.98 11.83 -10.29
N THR A 117 10.46 12.35 -9.17
CA THR A 117 9.71 13.31 -8.34
C THR A 117 9.58 14.68 -8.97
N ASP A 118 10.42 15.00 -9.96
CA ASP A 118 10.43 16.28 -10.67
C ASP A 118 9.58 16.23 -11.95
N GLN A 119 9.04 15.05 -12.29
CA GLN A 119 8.16 14.89 -13.44
C GLN A 119 6.82 15.61 -13.23
N PRO A 120 6.26 16.28 -14.26
CA PRO A 120 4.97 16.98 -14.15
C PRO A 120 3.80 16.08 -13.75
N GLY A 121 3.89 14.78 -14.06
CA GLY A 121 2.86 13.78 -13.74
C GLY A 121 3.00 13.13 -12.37
N PHE A 122 4.05 13.46 -11.59
CA PHE A 122 4.21 12.92 -10.25
C PHE A 122 3.09 13.41 -9.31
N PRO A 123 2.53 12.54 -8.45
CA PRO A 123 2.85 11.13 -8.24
C PRO A 123 1.97 10.13 -9.00
N THR A 124 0.99 10.58 -9.79
CA THR A 124 -0.08 9.72 -10.35
C THR A 124 0.19 9.25 -11.75
N ASN A 125 1.03 9.95 -12.50
CA ASN A 125 1.38 9.63 -13.89
C ASN A 125 2.89 9.74 -14.11
N ILE A 126 3.61 8.70 -13.68
CA ILE A 126 5.07 8.66 -13.70
C ILE A 126 5.55 7.89 -14.94
N ALA A 127 6.42 8.51 -15.74
CA ALA A 127 7.18 7.80 -16.78
C ALA A 127 8.39 7.11 -16.13
N TRP A 128 8.26 5.82 -15.82
CA TRP A 128 9.33 5.04 -15.24
C TRP A 128 10.42 4.73 -16.26
N PRO A 129 11.71 4.89 -15.92
CA PRO A 129 12.80 4.54 -16.82
C PRO A 129 12.89 3.03 -17.03
N GLU A 130 13.30 2.60 -18.21
CA GLU A 130 13.53 1.20 -18.53
C GLU A 130 14.82 0.71 -17.85
N VAL A 131 14.75 -0.51 -17.29
CA VAL A 131 15.91 -1.16 -16.70
C VAL A 131 16.89 -1.56 -17.80
N PRO A 132 18.20 -1.24 -17.71
CA PRO A 132 19.19 -1.72 -18.67
C PRO A 132 19.12 -3.24 -18.87
N ALA A 133 19.21 -3.68 -20.12
CA ALA A 133 18.96 -5.08 -20.48
C ALA A 133 19.85 -6.10 -19.69
N PHE A 134 21.09 -5.74 -19.41
CA PHE A 134 22.03 -6.57 -18.67
C PHE A 134 21.80 -6.56 -17.13
N ALA A 135 20.94 -5.65 -16.63
CA ALA A 135 20.62 -5.48 -15.21
C ALA A 135 19.21 -6.00 -14.85
N GLN A 136 18.55 -6.69 -15.77
CA GLN A 136 17.24 -7.30 -15.57
C GLN A 136 17.26 -8.57 -14.72
#